data_4341e2de26ffd755923f3037d8a53c4d
#
_entry.id   4341e2de26ffd755923f3037d8a53c4d
#
_cell.length_a   1.000
_cell.length_b   1.000
_cell.length_c   1.000
_cell.angle_alpha   90.00
_cell.angle_beta   90.00
_cell.angle_gamma   90.00
#
_symmetry.space_group_name_H-M   'P 1'
#
loop_
_entity.id
_entity.type
_entity.pdbx_description
1 polymer ?
#
loop_
_entity_poly.entity_id
_entity_poly.type
_entity_poly.pdbx_seq_one_letter_code
_entity_poly.pdbx_strand_id
1 'polypeptide(L)'
;PDTDGDGIPDNKDGCPEDAGPAELNGCPDADGDGIADKDDACPEAAGSVEMNGCPDTDGDGIADNVDKCPEEAGDAANNGCPWDDRDGDGIADKDDTCPDEAGDAANNGCPEIPEKLVAFLDSENSTLLFVVDSAVITELSAAKLKELNDLLNAYPNSNIIIEGHASSDGSMKYNQKPVSYTHLRAHET
;
A
#
# COMPACT_ATOMS: atom_id res chain seq x y z
N PRO A 1 -3.23 -6.07 61.21
CA PRO A 1 -2.98 -4.62 60.96
C PRO A 1 -3.71 -4.19 59.68
N ASP A 2 -3.86 -2.94 59.48
CA ASP A 2 -4.33 -2.24 58.31
C ASP A 2 -3.29 -1.13 58.12
N THR A 3 -2.36 -1.38 57.19
CA THR A 3 -1.11 -0.60 57.12
C THR A 3 -1.30 0.72 56.38
N ASP A 4 -2.12 0.75 55.35
CA ASP A 4 -2.41 1.94 54.54
C ASP A 4 -3.68 2.68 54.99
N GLY A 5 -4.53 2.03 55.79
CA GLY A 5 -5.70 2.64 56.42
C GLY A 5 -6.93 2.72 55.52
N ASP A 6 -7.05 1.90 54.51
CA ASP A 6 -8.20 1.86 53.63
C ASP A 6 -9.43 1.11 54.21
N GLY A 7 -9.25 0.45 55.36
CA GLY A 7 -10.25 -0.33 56.04
C GLY A 7 -10.22 -1.82 55.74
N ILE A 8 -9.27 -2.29 54.96
CA ILE A 8 -9.05 -3.70 54.65
C ILE A 8 -7.82 -4.19 55.45
N PRO A 9 -7.93 -5.23 56.23
CA PRO A 9 -6.75 -5.79 56.92
C PRO A 9 -5.72 -6.35 55.95
N ASP A 10 -4.42 -6.12 56.22
CA ASP A 10 -3.30 -6.51 55.37
C ASP A 10 -3.39 -7.99 54.85
N ASN A 11 -3.94 -8.89 55.64
CA ASN A 11 -4.07 -10.30 55.27
C ASN A 11 -5.21 -10.62 54.29
N LYS A 12 -6.03 -9.58 53.96
CA LYS A 12 -7.12 -9.66 53.01
C LYS A 12 -6.99 -8.60 51.90
N ASP A 13 -5.96 -7.81 52.02
CA ASP A 13 -5.64 -6.72 51.11
C ASP A 13 -4.69 -7.21 50.01
N GLY A 14 -5.00 -6.89 48.78
CA GLY A 14 -4.19 -7.17 47.59
C GLY A 14 -3.00 -6.21 47.45
N CYS A 15 -3.07 -5.03 48.11
CA CYS A 15 -2.08 -3.96 48.10
C CYS A 15 -1.89 -3.33 49.48
N PRO A 16 -1.36 -4.05 50.51
CA PRO A 16 -1.38 -3.64 51.89
C PRO A 16 -0.62 -2.35 52.27
N GLU A 17 0.10 -1.76 51.32
CA GLU A 17 0.87 -0.53 51.50
C GLU A 17 0.28 0.65 50.72
N ASP A 18 -0.69 0.39 49.83
CA ASP A 18 -1.26 1.36 48.89
C ASP A 18 -2.79 1.30 48.93
N ALA A 19 -3.39 2.25 49.63
CA ALA A 19 -4.83 2.30 49.87
C ALA A 19 -5.68 2.33 48.61
N GLY A 20 -6.69 1.44 48.54
CA GLY A 20 -7.57 1.34 47.40
C GLY A 20 -9.00 0.89 47.76
N PRO A 21 -9.91 0.84 46.80
CA PRO A 21 -11.30 0.47 47.03
C PRO A 21 -11.46 -1.05 47.28
N ALA A 22 -12.45 -1.39 48.08
CA ALA A 22 -12.74 -2.81 48.40
C ALA A 22 -13.13 -3.64 47.20
N GLU A 23 -13.70 -3.03 46.18
CA GLU A 23 -14.05 -3.64 44.90
C GLU A 23 -12.81 -4.20 44.14
N LEU A 24 -11.65 -3.55 44.35
CA LEU A 24 -10.36 -3.94 43.78
C LEU A 24 -9.43 -4.60 44.81
N ASN A 25 -10.03 -5.19 45.85
CA ASN A 25 -9.33 -5.86 46.97
C ASN A 25 -8.28 -4.97 47.65
N GLY A 26 -8.55 -3.69 47.84
CA GLY A 26 -7.65 -2.74 48.46
C GLY A 26 -6.57 -2.17 47.56
N CYS A 27 -6.57 -2.47 46.26
CA CYS A 27 -5.59 -1.89 45.37
C CYS A 27 -6.06 -0.57 44.75
N PRO A 28 -5.16 0.42 44.55
CA PRO A 28 -5.48 1.65 43.89
C PRO A 28 -5.88 1.46 42.44
N ASP A 29 -6.65 2.44 41.93
CA ASP A 29 -7.09 2.57 40.54
C ASP A 29 -7.03 4.08 40.22
N ALA A 30 -5.95 4.49 39.58
CA ALA A 30 -5.61 5.89 39.46
C ALA A 30 -6.46 6.62 38.40
N ASP A 31 -6.87 5.94 37.35
CA ASP A 31 -7.70 6.52 36.27
C ASP A 31 -9.19 6.19 36.40
N GLY A 32 -9.55 5.20 37.24
CA GLY A 32 -10.93 4.89 37.59
C GLY A 32 -11.66 4.02 36.57
N ASP A 33 -10.95 3.22 35.80
CA ASP A 33 -11.53 2.32 34.77
C ASP A 33 -12.02 0.98 35.34
N GLY A 34 -11.70 0.71 36.63
CA GLY A 34 -12.10 -0.49 37.37
C GLY A 34 -11.07 -1.62 37.29
N ILE A 35 -9.88 -1.32 36.82
CA ILE A 35 -8.71 -2.22 36.85
C ILE A 35 -7.70 -1.66 37.83
N ALA A 36 -7.20 -2.48 38.75
CA ALA A 36 -6.20 -1.99 39.69
C ALA A 36 -4.88 -1.65 39.00
N ASP A 37 -4.19 -0.58 39.41
CA ASP A 37 -2.93 -0.08 38.81
C ASP A 37 -1.90 -1.16 38.60
N LYS A 38 -1.83 -2.16 39.49
CA LYS A 38 -0.88 -3.29 39.37
C LYS A 38 -1.20 -4.28 38.27
N ASP A 39 -2.45 -4.33 37.84
CA ASP A 39 -3.00 -5.23 36.83
C ASP A 39 -3.30 -4.49 35.52
N ASP A 40 -3.10 -3.17 35.53
CA ASP A 40 -3.35 -2.26 34.42
C ASP A 40 -2.05 -1.99 33.62
N ALA A 41 -2.13 -2.08 32.30
CA ALA A 41 -1.02 -1.73 31.41
C ALA A 41 -0.88 -0.22 31.21
N CYS A 42 -1.95 0.56 31.49
CA CYS A 42 -2.01 2.02 31.35
C CYS A 42 -2.62 2.70 32.58
N PRO A 43 -2.02 2.62 33.80
CA PRO A 43 -2.65 3.02 35.08
C PRO A 43 -3.02 4.50 35.20
N GLU A 44 -2.71 5.36 34.26
CA GLU A 44 -3.00 6.79 34.22
C GLU A 44 -4.00 7.16 33.11
N ALA A 45 -4.45 6.17 32.30
CA ALA A 45 -5.26 6.40 31.11
C ALA A 45 -6.33 5.32 30.95
N ALA A 46 -7.54 5.61 31.45
CA ALA A 46 -8.67 4.70 31.51
C ALA A 46 -8.97 4.01 30.18
N GLY A 47 -9.04 2.67 30.20
CA GLY A 47 -9.32 1.86 29.03
C GLY A 47 -10.26 0.70 29.29
N SER A 48 -10.25 -0.31 28.44
CA SER A 48 -11.10 -1.48 28.58
C SER A 48 -10.34 -2.70 29.09
N VAL A 49 -11.08 -3.62 29.72
CA VAL A 49 -10.52 -4.91 30.17
C VAL A 49 -9.94 -5.70 28.99
N GLU A 50 -10.57 -5.61 27.82
CA GLU A 50 -10.11 -6.26 26.59
C GLU A 50 -8.74 -5.73 26.14
N MET A 51 -8.43 -4.48 26.47
CA MET A 51 -7.16 -3.80 26.16
C MET A 51 -6.23 -3.72 27.37
N ASN A 52 -6.48 -4.55 28.42
CA ASN A 52 -5.72 -4.57 29.65
C ASN A 52 -5.61 -3.19 30.34
N GLY A 53 -6.68 -2.40 30.32
CA GLY A 53 -6.74 -1.06 30.91
C GLY A 53 -6.24 0.07 30.02
N CYS A 54 -5.76 -0.22 28.82
CA CYS A 54 -5.36 0.84 27.89
C CYS A 54 -6.53 1.34 27.04
N PRO A 55 -6.56 2.65 26.72
CA PRO A 55 -7.49 3.18 25.74
C PRO A 55 -7.21 2.67 24.31
N ASP A 56 -8.23 2.74 23.48
CA ASP A 56 -8.19 2.52 22.02
C ASP A 56 -8.91 3.72 21.41
N THR A 57 -8.13 4.74 21.03
CA THR A 57 -8.66 6.07 20.72
C THR A 57 -9.39 6.11 19.38
N ASP A 58 -8.91 5.39 18.38
CA ASP A 58 -9.51 5.36 17.04
C ASP A 58 -10.47 4.17 16.83
N GLY A 59 -10.46 3.19 17.74
CA GLY A 59 -11.40 2.07 17.75
C GLY A 59 -11.08 0.95 16.75
N ASP A 60 -9.81 0.79 16.38
CA ASP A 60 -9.39 -0.26 15.46
C ASP A 60 -9.14 -1.62 16.11
N GLY A 61 -9.19 -1.66 17.45
CA GLY A 61 -8.98 -2.86 18.25
C GLY A 61 -7.54 -3.07 18.70
N ILE A 62 -6.70 -2.04 18.57
CA ILE A 62 -5.32 -2.02 19.05
C ILE A 62 -5.19 -0.94 20.10
N ALA A 63 -4.69 -1.27 21.28
CA ALA A 63 -4.55 -0.31 22.34
C ALA A 63 -3.48 0.75 22.01
N ASP A 64 -3.74 2.02 22.38
CA ASP A 64 -2.88 3.18 22.08
C ASP A 64 -1.41 2.97 22.48
N ASN A 65 -1.15 2.20 23.54
CA ASN A 65 0.22 1.96 24.02
C ASN A 65 1.05 1.03 23.10
N VAL A 66 0.40 0.29 22.19
CA VAL A 66 1.05 -0.61 21.22
C VAL A 66 0.75 -0.23 19.78
N ASP A 67 -0.17 0.72 19.60
CA ASP A 67 -0.51 1.31 18.31
C ASP A 67 0.53 2.36 17.88
N LYS A 68 0.96 2.33 16.63
CA LYS A 68 1.84 3.37 16.08
C LYS A 68 1.08 4.60 15.59
N CYS A 69 -0.20 4.43 15.29
CA CYS A 69 -1.07 5.50 14.79
C CYS A 69 -2.36 5.62 15.66
N PRO A 70 -2.26 5.93 16.97
CA PRO A 70 -3.38 5.83 17.91
C PRO A 70 -4.58 6.75 17.63
N GLU A 71 -4.51 7.61 16.63
CA GLU A 71 -5.57 8.54 16.22
C GLU A 71 -6.15 8.21 14.83
N GLU A 72 -5.58 7.19 14.15
CA GLU A 72 -5.93 6.83 12.76
C GLU A 72 -6.09 5.33 12.62
N ALA A 73 -7.33 4.84 12.69
CA ALA A 73 -7.67 3.42 12.63
C ALA A 73 -7.02 2.67 11.45
N GLY A 74 -6.32 1.60 11.76
CA GLY A 74 -5.56 0.84 10.78
C GLY A 74 -5.62 -0.67 10.95
N ASP A 75 -4.66 -1.36 10.39
CA ASP A 75 -4.59 -2.82 10.41
C ASP A 75 -3.54 -3.30 11.42
N ALA A 76 -3.87 -4.32 12.20
CA ALA A 76 -2.92 -4.95 13.12
C ALA A 76 -1.63 -5.45 12.42
N ALA A 77 -1.71 -5.83 11.15
CA ALA A 77 -0.54 -6.20 10.37
C ALA A 77 0.37 -5.01 10.02
N ASN A 78 -0.16 -3.78 10.14
CA ASN A 78 0.59 -2.53 9.99
C ASN A 78 0.78 -1.79 11.33
N ASN A 79 0.64 -2.51 12.46
CA ASN A 79 0.76 -2.00 13.82
C ASN A 79 -0.19 -0.84 14.14
N GLY A 80 -1.45 -0.95 13.72
CA GLY A 80 -2.49 0.04 13.96
C GLY A 80 -2.51 1.21 12.97
N CYS A 81 -1.58 1.28 12.03
CA CYS A 81 -1.61 2.32 11.00
C CYS A 81 -2.43 1.90 9.78
N PRO A 82 -3.13 2.85 9.14
CA PRO A 82 -3.66 2.61 7.80
C PRO A 82 -2.53 2.29 6.82
N TRP A 83 -2.84 1.52 5.78
CA TRP A 83 -1.91 1.30 4.68
C TRP A 83 -1.84 2.55 3.81
N ASP A 84 -0.65 2.85 3.29
CA ASP A 84 -0.48 3.92 2.32
C ASP A 84 -1.34 3.64 1.07
N ASP A 85 -1.99 4.69 0.56
CA ASP A 85 -2.77 4.73 -0.68
C ASP A 85 -2.48 6.09 -1.33
N ARG A 86 -1.45 6.12 -2.18
CA ARG A 86 -0.88 7.37 -2.69
C ARG A 86 -1.74 8.06 -3.72
N ASP A 87 -2.44 7.31 -4.53
CA ASP A 87 -3.30 7.86 -5.60
C ASP A 87 -4.77 8.03 -5.17
N GLY A 88 -5.15 7.42 -4.03
CA GLY A 88 -6.46 7.61 -3.41
C GLY A 88 -7.59 6.82 -4.08
N ASP A 89 -7.29 5.71 -4.75
CA ASP A 89 -8.29 4.89 -5.41
C ASP A 89 -8.98 3.87 -4.47
N GLY A 90 -8.50 3.76 -3.23
CA GLY A 90 -9.02 2.86 -2.19
C GLY A 90 -8.35 1.49 -2.17
N ILE A 91 -7.27 1.31 -2.93
CA ILE A 91 -6.44 0.12 -2.91
C ILE A 91 -5.08 0.50 -2.30
N ALA A 92 -4.70 -0.19 -1.26
CA ALA A 92 -3.42 0.11 -0.62
C ALA A 92 -2.24 -0.15 -1.56
N ASP A 93 -1.19 0.71 -1.49
CA ASP A 93 0.02 0.62 -2.32
C ASP A 93 0.62 -0.80 -2.39
N LYS A 94 0.53 -1.57 -1.29
CA LYS A 94 1.04 -2.95 -1.22
C LYS A 94 0.26 -3.96 -2.06
N ASP A 95 -1.00 -3.66 -2.35
CA ASP A 95 -1.93 -4.51 -3.09
C ASP A 95 -2.25 -3.91 -4.47
N ASP A 96 -1.72 -2.71 -4.74
CA ASP A 96 -1.89 -1.97 -5.97
C ASP A 96 -0.75 -2.24 -6.96
N THR A 97 -1.10 -2.53 -8.21
CA THR A 97 -0.13 -2.71 -9.30
C THR A 97 0.37 -1.38 -9.85
N CYS A 98 -0.44 -0.31 -9.71
CA CYS A 98 -0.14 1.05 -10.19
C CYS A 98 -0.26 2.09 -9.06
N PRO A 99 0.55 2.06 -7.98
CA PRO A 99 0.35 2.82 -6.75
C PRO A 99 0.41 4.36 -6.88
N ASP A 100 0.71 4.89 -8.04
CA ASP A 100 0.79 6.32 -8.33
C ASP A 100 -0.29 6.77 -9.33
N GLU A 101 -1.17 5.85 -9.79
CA GLU A 101 -2.16 6.11 -10.85
C GLU A 101 -3.48 5.42 -10.52
N ALA A 102 -4.44 6.18 -9.96
CA ALA A 102 -5.74 5.69 -9.54
C ALA A 102 -6.47 4.87 -10.60
N GLY A 103 -6.89 3.66 -10.22
CA GLY A 103 -7.56 2.71 -11.10
C GLY A 103 -8.74 2.00 -10.47
N ASP A 104 -9.09 0.84 -10.98
CA ASP A 104 -10.21 0.05 -10.51
C ASP A 104 -9.71 -1.24 -9.85
N ALA A 105 -10.37 -1.68 -8.78
CA ALA A 105 -10.09 -2.95 -8.12
C ALA A 105 -10.17 -4.16 -9.07
N ALA A 106 -11.02 -4.10 -10.10
CA ALA A 106 -11.10 -5.13 -11.13
C ALA A 106 -9.81 -5.23 -11.97
N ASN A 107 -9.00 -4.17 -12.00
CA ASN A 107 -7.73 -4.09 -12.71
C ASN A 107 -6.53 -3.96 -11.76
N ASN A 108 -6.70 -4.42 -10.50
CA ASN A 108 -5.67 -4.37 -9.44
C ASN A 108 -5.08 -2.97 -9.23
N GLY A 109 -5.93 -1.93 -9.18
CA GLY A 109 -5.52 -0.55 -8.96
C GLY A 109 -4.98 0.18 -10.20
N CYS A 110 -4.87 -0.49 -11.33
CA CYS A 110 -4.44 0.20 -12.54
C CYS A 110 -5.61 0.82 -13.30
N PRO A 111 -5.40 1.98 -13.94
CA PRO A 111 -6.39 2.55 -14.83
C PRO A 111 -6.71 1.63 -16.01
N GLU A 112 -7.95 1.68 -16.49
CA GLU A 112 -8.37 0.89 -17.64
C GLU A 112 -7.60 1.30 -18.89
N ILE A 113 -7.01 0.32 -19.58
CA ILE A 113 -6.34 0.57 -20.87
C ILE A 113 -7.43 0.87 -21.91
N PRO A 114 -7.37 2.02 -22.60
CA PRO A 114 -8.38 2.40 -23.56
C PRO A 114 -8.56 1.38 -24.68
N GLU A 115 -9.80 0.99 -24.96
CA GLU A 115 -10.12 0.01 -26.01
C GLU A 115 -9.46 0.32 -27.38
N LYS A 116 -9.32 1.61 -27.71
CA LYS A 116 -8.66 2.04 -28.95
C LYS A 116 -7.16 1.71 -28.97
N LEU A 117 -6.49 1.81 -27.82
CA LEU A 117 -5.07 1.47 -27.71
C LEU A 117 -4.91 -0.06 -27.77
N VAL A 118 -5.75 -0.80 -27.04
CA VAL A 118 -5.80 -2.27 -27.10
C VAL A 118 -6.04 -2.73 -28.55
N ALA A 119 -7.06 -2.19 -29.21
CA ALA A 119 -7.39 -2.54 -30.60
C ALA A 119 -6.27 -2.21 -31.58
N PHE A 120 -5.50 -1.14 -31.34
CA PHE A 120 -4.32 -0.83 -32.15
C PHE A 120 -3.21 -1.85 -31.92
N LEU A 121 -2.94 -2.21 -30.66
CA LEU A 121 -1.87 -3.15 -30.30
C LEU A 121 -2.18 -4.59 -30.72
N ASP A 122 -3.41 -5.03 -30.64
CA ASP A 122 -3.86 -6.37 -31.02
C ASP A 122 -4.01 -6.56 -32.54
N SER A 123 -3.96 -5.48 -33.30
CA SER A 123 -4.10 -5.53 -34.75
C SER A 123 -2.75 -5.77 -35.44
N GLU A 124 -2.80 -6.20 -36.73
CA GLU A 124 -1.61 -6.21 -37.61
C GLU A 124 -0.97 -4.80 -37.75
N ASN A 125 -1.67 -3.77 -37.26
CA ASN A 125 -1.17 -2.40 -37.20
C ASN A 125 -0.06 -2.19 -36.18
N SER A 126 0.10 -3.05 -35.19
CA SER A 126 1.21 -3.01 -34.21
C SER A 126 2.56 -3.39 -34.81
N THR A 127 2.58 -4.02 -36.02
CA THR A 127 3.82 -4.42 -36.67
C THR A 127 4.44 -3.27 -37.47
N LEU A 128 5.69 -2.93 -37.15
CA LEU A 128 6.50 -1.94 -37.87
C LEU A 128 7.47 -2.62 -38.81
N LEU A 129 7.49 -2.19 -40.06
CA LEU A 129 8.36 -2.75 -41.13
C LEU A 129 9.42 -1.73 -41.50
N PHE A 130 10.63 -2.23 -41.75
CA PHE A 130 11.74 -1.47 -42.27
C PHE A 130 11.90 -1.69 -43.80
N VAL A 131 12.49 -0.71 -44.46
CA VAL A 131 12.95 -0.90 -45.84
C VAL A 131 14.03 -1.96 -45.85
N VAL A 132 14.00 -2.87 -46.86
CA VAL A 132 14.95 -3.94 -46.95
C VAL A 132 16.38 -3.41 -46.94
N ASP A 133 17.26 -4.04 -46.17
CA ASP A 133 18.66 -3.67 -46.00
C ASP A 133 18.90 -2.25 -45.46
N SER A 134 17.92 -1.70 -44.74
CA SER A 134 17.95 -0.31 -44.24
C SER A 134 17.43 -0.23 -42.81
N ALA A 135 17.89 0.76 -42.07
CA ALA A 135 17.33 1.17 -40.79
C ALA A 135 16.15 2.17 -40.94
N VAL A 136 15.74 2.46 -42.16
CA VAL A 136 14.63 3.38 -42.46
C VAL A 136 13.33 2.61 -42.38
N ILE A 137 12.38 3.13 -41.64
CA ILE A 137 11.01 2.59 -41.57
C ILE A 137 10.25 2.87 -42.87
N THR A 138 9.33 2.00 -43.24
CA THR A 138 8.46 2.23 -44.43
C THR A 138 7.49 3.39 -44.14
N GLU A 139 6.97 4.03 -45.21
CA GLU A 139 5.95 5.10 -45.06
C GLU A 139 4.71 4.62 -44.31
N LEU A 140 4.30 3.38 -44.52
CA LEU A 140 3.17 2.77 -43.81
C LEU A 140 3.47 2.64 -42.31
N SER A 141 4.66 2.21 -41.93
CA SER A 141 5.09 2.11 -40.56
C SER A 141 5.24 3.50 -39.88
N ALA A 142 5.66 4.51 -40.65
CA ALA A 142 5.70 5.89 -40.17
C ALA A 142 4.29 6.43 -39.86
N ALA A 143 3.30 6.10 -40.67
CA ALA A 143 1.90 6.48 -40.43
C ALA A 143 1.35 5.77 -39.17
N LYS A 144 1.65 4.48 -38.96
CA LYS A 144 1.27 3.73 -37.77
C LYS A 144 1.92 4.31 -36.50
N LEU A 145 3.20 4.66 -36.55
CA LEU A 145 3.89 5.30 -35.42
C LEU A 145 3.27 6.65 -35.06
N LYS A 146 2.81 7.41 -36.07
CA LYS A 146 2.12 8.67 -35.82
C LYS A 146 0.78 8.40 -35.11
N GLU A 147 -0.01 7.44 -35.57
CA GLU A 147 -1.26 7.05 -34.95
C GLU A 147 -1.05 6.57 -33.50
N LEU A 148 -0.04 5.74 -33.26
CA LEU A 148 0.35 5.31 -31.93
C LEU A 148 0.74 6.50 -31.03
N ASN A 149 1.55 7.41 -31.55
CA ASN A 149 1.91 8.62 -30.81
C ASN A 149 0.70 9.49 -30.47
N ASP A 150 -0.26 9.64 -31.39
CA ASP A 150 -1.48 10.40 -31.13
C ASP A 150 -2.36 9.71 -30.07
N LEU A 151 -2.40 8.37 -30.05
CA LEU A 151 -3.06 7.59 -29.00
C LEU A 151 -2.36 7.75 -27.66
N LEU A 152 -1.04 7.62 -27.58
CA LEU A 152 -0.27 7.76 -26.34
C LEU A 152 -0.32 9.18 -25.76
N ASN A 153 -0.35 10.20 -26.61
CA ASN A 153 -0.55 11.59 -26.15
C ASN A 153 -1.93 11.83 -25.52
N ALA A 154 -2.92 11.02 -25.88
CA ALA A 154 -4.24 11.07 -25.23
C ALA A 154 -4.26 10.32 -23.89
N TYR A 155 -3.27 9.45 -23.65
CA TYR A 155 -3.14 8.60 -22.46
C TYR A 155 -1.67 8.62 -21.97
N PRO A 156 -1.23 9.74 -21.36
CA PRO A 156 0.19 10.02 -21.10
C PRO A 156 0.85 9.04 -20.12
N ASN A 157 0.05 8.37 -19.30
CA ASN A 157 0.53 7.42 -18.29
C ASN A 157 0.63 5.98 -18.84
N SER A 158 0.31 5.75 -20.12
CA SER A 158 0.42 4.43 -20.74
C SER A 158 1.87 4.11 -21.12
N ASN A 159 2.39 3.00 -20.63
CA ASN A 159 3.70 2.47 -20.99
C ASN A 159 3.56 1.37 -22.06
N ILE A 160 4.37 1.43 -23.10
CA ILE A 160 4.43 0.39 -24.14
C ILE A 160 5.85 -0.16 -24.30
N ILE A 161 5.93 -1.45 -24.57
CA ILE A 161 7.19 -2.12 -24.91
C ILE A 161 7.21 -2.35 -26.43
N ILE A 162 8.27 -1.86 -27.10
CA ILE A 162 8.51 -2.12 -28.52
C ILE A 162 9.59 -3.16 -28.64
N GLU A 163 9.25 -4.35 -29.15
CA GLU A 163 10.18 -5.43 -29.40
C GLU A 163 10.60 -5.47 -30.87
N GLY A 164 11.90 -5.58 -31.12
CA GLY A 164 12.45 -5.73 -32.45
C GLY A 164 12.83 -7.18 -32.73
N HIS A 165 12.26 -7.74 -33.79
CA HIS A 165 12.57 -9.09 -34.26
C HIS A 165 13.29 -9.04 -35.63
N ALA A 166 14.41 -9.75 -35.75
CA ALA A 166 15.05 -9.94 -37.05
C ALA A 166 14.35 -11.09 -37.82
N SER A 167 14.29 -10.96 -39.16
CA SER A 167 13.82 -12.04 -40.01
C SER A 167 14.63 -13.32 -39.80
N SER A 168 13.97 -14.49 -39.89
CA SER A 168 14.65 -15.79 -39.93
C SER A 168 15.44 -16.01 -41.22
N ASP A 169 15.22 -15.17 -42.24
CA ASP A 169 15.94 -15.20 -43.50
C ASP A 169 17.29 -14.51 -43.38
N GLY A 170 18.35 -15.17 -43.76
CA GLY A 170 19.72 -14.66 -43.73
C GLY A 170 20.58 -15.21 -42.57
N SER A 171 21.84 -14.86 -42.55
CA SER A 171 22.75 -15.30 -41.48
C SER A 171 22.56 -14.50 -40.22
N MET A 172 22.77 -15.12 -39.06
CA MET A 172 22.70 -14.47 -37.75
C MET A 172 23.57 -13.20 -37.69
N LYS A 173 24.75 -13.21 -38.32
CA LYS A 173 25.66 -12.05 -38.41
C LYS A 173 25.09 -10.90 -39.25
N TYR A 174 24.27 -11.24 -40.26
CA TYR A 174 23.63 -10.27 -41.16
C TYR A 174 22.45 -9.63 -40.41
N ASN A 175 21.64 -10.46 -39.75
CA ASN A 175 20.44 -10.02 -39.03
C ASN A 175 20.73 -9.23 -37.75
N GLN A 176 21.93 -9.34 -37.18
CA GLN A 176 22.36 -8.55 -36.03
C GLN A 176 22.79 -7.11 -36.34
N LYS A 177 23.02 -6.77 -37.61
CA LYS A 177 23.48 -5.44 -38.01
C LYS A 177 22.46 -4.31 -37.86
N PRO A 178 21.16 -4.52 -38.10
CA PRO A 178 20.15 -3.47 -37.90
C PRO A 178 19.73 -3.23 -36.46
N VAL A 179 19.88 -4.22 -35.58
CA VAL A 179 19.35 -4.21 -34.20
C VAL A 179 20.11 -3.24 -33.27
N SER A 180 21.20 -2.66 -33.76
CA SER A 180 22.10 -1.81 -32.95
C SER A 180 21.59 -0.40 -32.66
N TYR A 181 20.39 0.00 -33.10
CA TYR A 181 19.97 1.40 -33.06
C TYR A 181 18.54 1.68 -32.55
N THR A 182 17.85 0.76 -31.92
CA THR A 182 16.54 1.06 -31.35
C THR A 182 16.49 0.87 -29.84
N HIS A 183 17.23 1.72 -29.11
CA HIS A 183 16.83 2.09 -27.75
C HIS A 183 16.11 3.43 -27.84
N LEU A 184 14.83 3.39 -28.15
CA LEU A 184 13.92 4.47 -27.79
C LEU A 184 13.58 4.26 -26.32
N ARG A 185 14.33 4.90 -25.43
CA ARG A 185 13.89 5.14 -24.08
C ARG A 185 12.86 6.25 -24.15
N ALA A 186 11.63 6.00 -23.70
CA ALA A 186 10.81 7.04 -23.18
C ALA A 186 11.55 7.60 -21.95
N HIS A 187 11.92 8.86 -21.98
CA HIS A 187 12.48 9.53 -20.80
C HIS A 187 11.32 9.94 -19.91
N GLU A 188 11.33 9.40 -18.69
CA GLU A 188 10.69 10.03 -17.53
C GLU A 188 11.18 11.48 -17.43
N THR A 189 10.24 12.41 -17.35
CA THR A 189 10.51 13.77 -16.85
C THR A 189 9.76 13.96 -15.56
#